data_4d3346c53058a7d057a335f5ae40ef46
#
_entry.id   4d3346c53058a7d057a335f5ae40ef46
#
_cell.length_a   1.000
_cell.length_b   1.000
_cell.length_c   1.000
_cell.angle_alpha   90.00
_cell.angle_beta   90.00
_cell.angle_gamma   90.00
#
_symmetry.space_group_name_H-M   'P 1'
#
loop_
_entity.id
_entity.type
_entity.pdbx_description
1 polymer ?
#
loop_
_entity_poly.entity_id
_entity_poly.type
_entity_poly.pdbx_seq_one_letter_code
_entity_poly.pdbx_strand_id
1 'polypeptide(L)'
;MVKAWILQQSKGICENCGESAPFYLDDGSPYLEVHHVVPLSLAGADTINNCVALCPNCHRALHYSQNAKELIEMLYINIDRLQK
;
A
#
# COMPACT_ATOMS: atom_id res chain seq x y z
N MET A 1 9.32 -12.97 1.49
CA MET A 1 8.25 -12.49 2.36
C MET A 1 7.51 -11.35 1.66
N VAL A 2 6.20 -11.38 1.73
CA VAL A 2 5.35 -10.43 0.99
C VAL A 2 5.66 -8.98 1.36
N LYS A 3 5.67 -8.66 2.65
CA LYS A 3 5.90 -7.29 3.10
C LYS A 3 7.23 -6.72 2.60
N ALA A 4 8.30 -7.50 2.73
CA ALA A 4 9.63 -7.06 2.31
C ALA A 4 9.65 -6.84 0.79
N TRP A 5 9.02 -7.72 0.04
CA TRP A 5 8.95 -7.59 -1.42
C TRP A 5 8.22 -6.31 -1.83
N ILE A 6 7.06 -6.04 -1.20
CA ILE A 6 6.26 -4.86 -1.50
C ILE A 6 7.05 -3.58 -1.21
N LEU A 7 7.69 -3.51 -0.04
CA LEU A 7 8.47 -2.33 0.33
C LEU A 7 9.65 -2.11 -0.61
N GLN A 8 10.28 -3.20 -1.05
CA GLN A 8 11.40 -3.11 -1.97
C GLN A 8 10.95 -2.63 -3.35
N GLN A 9 9.81 -3.12 -3.83
CA GLN A 9 9.29 -2.72 -5.13
C GLN A 9 8.86 -1.27 -5.17
N SER A 10 8.36 -0.73 -4.05
CA SER A 10 7.90 0.65 -4.01
C SER A 10 9.04 1.66 -4.08
N LYS A 11 10.27 1.24 -3.73
CA LYS A 11 11.47 2.09 -3.79
C LYS A 11 11.31 3.39 -3.02
N GLY A 12 10.63 3.32 -1.87
CA GLY A 12 10.44 4.49 -1.01
C GLY A 12 9.33 5.42 -1.44
N ILE A 13 8.52 5.03 -2.42
CA ILE A 13 7.43 5.86 -2.95
C ILE A 13 6.09 5.25 -2.56
N CYS A 14 5.18 6.07 -2.05
CA CYS A 14 3.81 5.64 -1.78
C CYS A 14 3.13 5.24 -3.08
N GLU A 15 2.58 4.03 -3.13
CA GLU A 15 1.97 3.53 -4.36
C GLU A 15 0.62 4.17 -4.67
N ASN A 16 0.05 4.92 -3.73
CA ASN A 16 -1.20 5.63 -3.99
C ASN A 16 -0.97 7.07 -4.45
N CYS A 17 -0.25 7.87 -3.66
CA CYS A 17 -0.09 9.30 -3.98
C CYS A 17 1.17 9.63 -4.78
N GLY A 18 2.11 8.69 -4.87
CA GLY A 18 3.35 8.92 -5.60
C GLY A 18 4.39 9.75 -4.88
N GLU A 19 4.12 10.12 -3.63
CA GLU A 19 5.05 10.90 -2.83
C GLU A 19 6.07 10.02 -2.13
N SER A 20 7.23 10.59 -1.82
CA SER A 20 8.26 9.88 -1.04
C SER A 20 7.76 9.56 0.36
N ALA A 21 8.36 8.52 0.96
CA ALA A 21 8.10 8.21 2.36
C ALA A 21 8.30 9.45 3.23
N PRO A 22 7.48 9.62 4.31
CA PRO A 22 7.55 10.83 5.13
C PRO A 22 8.85 10.97 5.92
N PHE A 23 9.52 9.87 6.20
CA PHE A 23 10.80 9.89 6.91
C PHE A 23 11.51 8.57 6.69
N TYR A 24 12.76 8.50 7.16
CA TYR A 24 13.58 7.28 7.06
C TYR A 24 13.85 6.74 8.45
N LEU A 25 13.88 5.42 8.56
CA LEU A 25 14.17 4.74 9.82
C LEU A 25 15.67 4.84 10.14
N ASP A 26 16.05 4.44 11.36
CA ASP A 26 17.45 4.50 11.79
C ASP A 26 18.39 3.71 10.89
N ASP A 27 17.91 2.64 10.27
CA ASP A 27 18.71 1.82 9.35
C ASP A 27 18.76 2.41 7.93
N GLY A 28 18.16 3.57 7.72
CA GLY A 28 18.15 4.23 6.42
C GLY A 28 17.02 3.80 5.49
N SER A 29 16.16 2.89 5.92
CA SER A 29 15.05 2.46 5.07
C SER A 29 13.90 3.47 5.13
N PRO A 30 13.20 3.67 4.00
CA PRO A 30 12.05 4.58 3.98
C PRO A 30 10.87 3.99 4.76
N TYR A 31 10.15 4.84 5.46
CA TYR A 31 8.99 4.39 6.23
C TYR A 31 7.74 4.39 5.36
N LEU A 32 7.26 3.22 5.02
CA LEU A 32 5.97 3.01 4.37
C LEU A 32 5.28 1.85 5.06
N GLU A 33 3.96 1.83 4.96
CA GLU A 33 3.13 0.80 5.58
C GLU A 33 2.57 -0.11 4.50
N VAL A 34 2.51 -1.41 4.77
CA VAL A 34 1.94 -2.36 3.83
C VAL A 34 0.47 -2.55 4.15
N HIS A 35 -0.37 -2.40 3.12
CA HIS A 35 -1.83 -2.49 3.23
C HIS A 35 -2.33 -3.66 2.40
N HIS A 36 -3.19 -4.49 2.99
CA HIS A 36 -3.91 -5.53 2.26
C HIS A 36 -5.17 -4.89 1.68
N VAL A 37 -5.25 -4.80 0.35
CA VAL A 37 -6.35 -4.11 -0.33
C VAL A 37 -7.69 -4.76 0.02
N VAL A 38 -7.76 -6.10 -0.08
CA VAL A 38 -8.84 -6.86 0.53
C VAL A 38 -8.35 -7.29 1.90
N PRO A 39 -8.98 -6.84 3.01
CA PRO A 39 -8.50 -7.18 4.35
C PRO A 39 -8.42 -8.67 4.60
N LEU A 40 -7.44 -9.09 5.39
CA LEU A 40 -7.31 -10.49 5.78
C LEU A 40 -8.57 -11.00 6.49
N SER A 41 -9.22 -10.13 7.27
CA SER A 41 -10.48 -10.46 7.96
C SER A 41 -11.63 -10.74 6.99
N LEU A 42 -11.52 -10.29 5.74
CA LEU A 42 -12.52 -10.54 4.68
C LEU A 42 -12.00 -11.53 3.64
N ALA A 43 -11.15 -12.46 4.07
CA ALA A 43 -10.58 -13.51 3.25
C ALA A 43 -9.61 -12.99 2.18
N GLY A 44 -9.06 -11.81 2.38
CA GLY A 44 -8.01 -11.28 1.50
C GLY A 44 -6.74 -12.10 1.64
N ALA A 45 -5.98 -12.22 0.57
CA ALA A 45 -4.75 -13.00 0.55
C ALA A 45 -3.55 -12.19 1.03
N ASP A 46 -2.62 -12.84 1.71
CA ASP A 46 -1.34 -12.23 2.06
C ASP A 46 -0.35 -12.50 0.93
N THR A 47 -0.59 -11.86 -0.21
CA THR A 47 0.19 -12.05 -1.43
C THR A 47 0.50 -10.72 -2.08
N ILE A 48 1.49 -10.70 -2.98
CA ILE A 48 1.89 -9.48 -3.69
C ILE A 48 0.76 -8.94 -4.58
N ASN A 49 -0.20 -9.78 -4.93
CA ASN A 49 -1.36 -9.39 -5.75
C ASN A 49 -2.44 -8.66 -4.94
N ASN A 50 -2.27 -8.57 -3.63
CA ASN A 50 -3.26 -7.96 -2.74
C ASN A 50 -2.64 -6.95 -1.77
N CYS A 51 -1.37 -6.58 -1.95
CA CYS A 51 -0.68 -5.68 -1.03
C CYS A 51 -0.07 -4.50 -1.74
N VAL A 52 -0.05 -3.36 -1.06
CA VAL A 52 0.57 -2.13 -1.56
C VAL A 52 1.34 -1.45 -0.44
N ALA A 53 2.34 -0.65 -0.82
CA ALA A 53 3.10 0.16 0.13
C ALA A 53 2.53 1.57 0.11
N LEU A 54 2.15 2.08 1.27
CA LEU A 54 1.48 3.37 1.39
C LEU A 54 2.14 4.23 2.47
N CYS A 55 2.14 5.54 2.25
CA CYS A 55 2.47 6.46 3.33
C CYS A 55 1.33 6.41 4.37
N PRO A 56 1.60 6.83 5.62
CA PRO A 56 0.58 6.76 6.67
C PRO A 56 -0.71 7.50 6.32
N ASN A 57 -0.61 8.65 5.65
CA ASN A 57 -1.80 9.40 5.23
C ASN A 57 -2.68 8.59 4.28
N CYS A 58 -2.09 8.00 3.25
CA CYS A 58 -2.84 7.21 2.29
C CYS A 58 -3.40 5.94 2.90
N HIS A 59 -2.61 5.30 3.78
CA HIS A 59 -3.08 4.10 4.47
C HIS A 59 -4.32 4.38 5.31
N ARG A 60 -4.29 5.48 6.06
CA ARG A 60 -5.45 5.90 6.85
C ARG A 60 -6.62 6.31 5.97
N ALA A 61 -6.35 6.99 4.86
CA ALA A 61 -7.41 7.39 3.93
C ALA A 61 -8.12 6.18 3.34
N LEU A 62 -7.40 5.12 3.02
CA LEU A 62 -8.00 3.89 2.50
C LEU A 62 -8.88 3.19 3.52
N HIS A 63 -8.60 3.40 4.82
CA HIS A 63 -9.43 2.81 5.88
C HIS A 63 -10.61 3.69 6.27
N TYR A 64 -10.45 5.00 6.27
CA TYR A 64 -11.40 5.90 6.95
C TYR A 64 -12.01 7.00 6.08
N SER A 65 -11.46 7.26 4.90
CA SER A 65 -11.96 8.36 4.07
C SER A 65 -13.36 8.07 3.52
N GLN A 66 -14.14 9.13 3.35
CA GLN A 66 -15.45 9.00 2.72
C GLN A 66 -15.37 8.51 1.28
N ASN A 67 -14.22 8.70 0.62
CA ASN A 67 -14.01 8.19 -0.74
C ASN A 67 -13.01 7.02 -0.79
N ALA A 68 -12.94 6.24 0.29
CA ALA A 68 -12.05 5.08 0.36
C ALA A 68 -12.30 4.10 -0.78
N LYS A 69 -13.57 3.88 -1.15
CA LYS A 69 -13.92 2.94 -2.21
C LYS A 69 -13.32 3.36 -3.55
N GLU A 70 -13.39 4.65 -3.87
CA GLU A 70 -12.83 5.18 -5.10
C GLU A 70 -11.30 5.09 -5.10
N LEU A 71 -10.68 5.34 -3.94
CA LEU A 71 -9.24 5.20 -3.80
C LEU A 71 -8.79 3.76 -4.07
N ILE A 72 -9.54 2.79 -3.57
CA ILE A 72 -9.24 1.37 -3.80
C ILE A 72 -9.35 1.05 -5.30
N GLU A 73 -10.39 1.54 -5.97
CA GLU A 73 -10.54 1.32 -7.40
C GLU A 73 -9.38 1.90 -8.19
N MET A 74 -8.89 3.08 -7.80
CA MET A 74 -7.73 3.69 -8.45
C MET A 74 -6.47 2.85 -8.27
N LEU A 75 -6.30 2.19 -7.11
CA LEU A 75 -5.18 1.28 -6.94
C LEU A 75 -5.22 0.15 -7.96
N TYR A 76 -6.39 -0.45 -8.18
CA TYR A 76 -6.52 -1.52 -9.17
C TYR A 76 -6.25 -1.03 -10.59
N ILE A 77 -6.62 0.18 -10.91
CA ILE A 77 -6.36 0.77 -12.22
C ILE A 77 -4.87 1.03 -12.43
N ASN A 78 -4.19 1.53 -11.41
CA ASN A 78 -2.82 2.02 -11.55
C ASN A 78 -1.75 0.99 -11.26
N ILE A 79 -2.07 -0.09 -10.55
CA ILE A 79 -1.10 -1.10 -10.14
C ILE A 79 -1.47 -2.43 -10.76
N ASP A 80 -0.75 -2.80 -11.82
CA ASP A 80 -1.07 -3.96 -12.64
C ASP A 80 -1.02 -5.28 -11.88
N ARG A 81 -0.15 -5.41 -10.89
CA ARG A 81 -0.02 -6.67 -10.16
C ARG A 81 -1.22 -6.99 -9.26
N LEU A 82 -2.02 -5.96 -8.92
CA LEU A 82 -3.18 -6.17 -8.04
C LEU A 82 -4.27 -6.95 -8.75
N GLN A 83 -4.87 -7.91 -8.03
CA GLN A 83 -5.96 -8.75 -8.52
C GLN A 83 -7.08 -8.72 -7.49
N LYS A 84 -8.30 -8.53 -7.98
CA LYS A 84 -9.49 -8.56 -7.13
C LYS A 84 -9.82 -9.96 -6.65
#